data_eeafed8c9310d4d04440e6dda76d9bfb
#
_entry.id   eeafed8c9310d4d04440e6dda76d9bfb
#
_cell.length_a   1.000
_cell.length_b   1.000
_cell.length_c   1.000
_cell.angle_alpha   90.00
_cell.angle_beta   90.00
_cell.angle_gamma   90.00
#
_symmetry.space_group_name_H-M   'P 1'
#
loop_
_entity.id
_entity.type
_entity.pdbx_description
1 polymer ?
#
loop_
_entity_poly.entity_id
_entity_poly.type
_entity_poly.pdbx_seq_one_letter_code
_entity_poly.pdbx_strand_id
1 'polypeptide(L)'
;MKIILPDGNVQEAEDELRAIRHTASHVLAQAVKRLYPETKLAIGPAIDDGFYYDFDREGGFTPEDLEKLEAEMKKIIKENIPLKPFVLPRDEAIKLMQEKGEPYKVELIEDLPEEETISFYQQGDFTDLCAGPHIMYTKGVKAFKLTSIAGAYWRGSEKNKMLTRIYGTAFANKEDLENYLTMLEEAKKRDHRKLGKELGLFMFTEEGPGFPFFLPKGMTLKNTLIDYWREIHLRENYQEVSTPVILSRKLWETSGHWDHYKDNMYTTVIDEEDYAIKPMNCPGGMPVSYTHLRAHETSQDL
;
A
#
# COMPACT_ATOMS: atom_id res chain seq x y z
N MET A 1 -25.76 2.70 -1.04
CA MET A 1 -25.52 3.74 -2.11
C MET A 1 -25.50 3.07 -3.47
N LYS A 2 -26.14 3.66 -4.49
CA LYS A 2 -26.14 3.10 -5.85
C LYS A 2 -24.82 3.35 -6.57
N ILE A 3 -24.31 2.30 -7.23
CA ILE A 3 -23.12 2.30 -8.08
C ILE A 3 -23.48 1.92 -9.50
N ILE A 4 -22.65 2.32 -10.46
CA ILE A 4 -22.77 1.96 -11.86
C ILE A 4 -21.58 1.08 -12.28
N LEU A 5 -21.88 -0.05 -12.89
CA LEU A 5 -20.91 -1.04 -13.36
C LEU A 5 -20.44 -0.71 -14.79
N PRO A 6 -19.36 -1.33 -15.28
CA PRO A 6 -18.84 -1.13 -16.65
C PRO A 6 -19.85 -1.43 -17.75
N ASP A 7 -20.76 -2.37 -17.52
CA ASP A 7 -21.82 -2.77 -18.45
C ASP A 7 -23.05 -1.82 -18.42
N GLY A 8 -23.01 -0.77 -17.57
CA GLY A 8 -24.10 0.18 -17.39
C GLY A 8 -25.18 -0.23 -16.39
N ASN A 9 -25.08 -1.43 -15.80
CA ASN A 9 -25.99 -1.87 -14.77
C ASN A 9 -25.81 -1.08 -13.48
N VAL A 10 -26.94 -0.83 -12.78
CA VAL A 10 -26.95 -0.09 -11.51
C VAL A 10 -27.37 -1.03 -10.39
N GLN A 11 -26.57 -1.08 -9.34
CA GLN A 11 -26.85 -1.89 -8.16
C GLN A 11 -26.50 -1.15 -6.86
N GLU A 12 -26.85 -1.72 -5.71
CA GLU A 12 -26.37 -1.23 -4.43
C GLU A 12 -24.90 -1.64 -4.24
N ALA A 13 -24.12 -0.73 -3.68
CA ALA A 13 -22.70 -0.98 -3.41
C ALA A 13 -22.54 -1.97 -2.24
N GLU A 14 -21.71 -2.99 -2.43
CA GLU A 14 -21.24 -3.84 -1.33
C GLU A 14 -20.26 -3.08 -0.43
N ASP A 15 -19.37 -2.31 -1.03
CA ASP A 15 -18.43 -1.41 -0.35
C ASP A 15 -18.64 0.02 -0.87
N GLU A 16 -19.41 0.80 -0.11
CA GLU A 16 -19.70 2.21 -0.44
C GLU A 16 -18.44 3.08 -0.42
N LEU A 17 -17.55 2.88 0.55
CA LEU A 17 -16.35 3.69 0.67
C LEU A 17 -15.40 3.47 -0.48
N ARG A 18 -15.22 2.23 -0.92
CA ARG A 18 -14.38 1.91 -2.07
C ARG A 18 -14.89 2.59 -3.35
N ALA A 19 -16.20 2.58 -3.58
CA ALA A 19 -16.80 3.25 -4.75
C ALA A 19 -16.66 4.78 -4.67
N ILE A 20 -16.83 5.38 -3.48
CA ILE A 20 -16.62 6.82 -3.26
C ILE A 20 -15.16 7.18 -3.51
N ARG A 21 -14.20 6.42 -2.96
CA ARG A 21 -12.77 6.63 -3.11
C ARG A 21 -12.30 6.50 -4.56
N HIS A 22 -12.81 5.48 -5.26
CA HIS A 22 -12.53 5.30 -6.68
C HIS A 22 -13.07 6.46 -7.52
N THR A 23 -14.27 6.92 -7.24
CA THR A 23 -14.80 8.11 -7.92
C THR A 23 -14.03 9.38 -7.57
N ALA A 24 -13.57 9.52 -6.33
CA ALA A 24 -12.72 10.63 -5.91
C ALA A 24 -11.39 10.66 -6.65
N SER A 25 -10.80 9.51 -6.99
CA SER A 25 -9.58 9.44 -7.81
C SER A 25 -9.81 9.95 -9.23
N HIS A 26 -10.98 9.66 -9.84
CA HIS A 26 -11.35 10.22 -11.14
C HIS A 26 -11.65 11.72 -11.08
N VAL A 27 -12.26 12.20 -10.01
CA VAL A 27 -12.46 13.65 -9.78
C VAL A 27 -11.11 14.36 -9.64
N LEU A 28 -10.12 13.74 -8.98
CA LEU A 28 -8.75 14.25 -8.92
C LEU A 28 -8.11 14.28 -10.32
N ALA A 29 -8.22 13.19 -11.09
CA ALA A 29 -7.66 13.13 -12.45
C ALA A 29 -8.26 14.19 -13.37
N GLN A 30 -9.59 14.41 -13.30
CA GLN A 30 -10.25 15.49 -14.04
C GLN A 30 -9.76 16.87 -13.59
N ALA A 31 -9.59 17.10 -12.28
CA ALA A 31 -9.06 18.34 -11.75
C ALA A 31 -7.63 18.61 -12.23
N VAL A 32 -6.79 17.57 -12.27
CA VAL A 32 -5.43 17.67 -12.83
C VAL A 32 -5.47 18.04 -14.32
N LYS A 33 -6.31 17.38 -15.13
CA LYS A 33 -6.42 17.67 -16.56
C LYS A 33 -6.98 19.09 -16.82
N ARG A 34 -7.87 19.60 -15.96
CA ARG A 34 -8.38 20.98 -16.09
C ARG A 34 -7.30 22.03 -15.78
N LEU A 35 -6.48 21.82 -14.74
CA LEU A 35 -5.47 22.78 -14.33
C LEU A 35 -4.14 22.60 -15.07
N TYR A 36 -3.82 21.37 -15.45
CA TYR A 36 -2.55 20.97 -16.06
C TYR A 36 -2.78 20.02 -17.24
N PRO A 37 -3.30 20.51 -18.38
CA PRO A 37 -3.74 19.68 -19.52
C PRO A 37 -2.68 18.74 -20.09
N GLU A 38 -1.39 19.15 -20.02
CA GLU A 38 -0.25 18.37 -20.55
C GLU A 38 0.13 17.16 -19.69
N THR A 39 -0.40 17.08 -18.45
CA THR A 39 -0.12 15.96 -17.55
C THR A 39 -0.67 14.65 -18.12
N LYS A 40 0.15 13.58 -18.15
CA LYS A 40 -0.30 12.26 -18.56
C LYS A 40 -0.83 11.47 -17.38
N LEU A 41 -1.86 10.70 -17.63
CA LEU A 41 -2.56 9.90 -16.62
C LEU A 41 -2.05 8.46 -16.64
N ALA A 42 -1.72 7.90 -15.47
CA ALA A 42 -1.36 6.49 -15.36
C ALA A 42 -2.48 5.67 -14.69
N ILE A 43 -2.43 5.42 -13.40
CA ILE A 43 -3.43 4.62 -12.68
C ILE A 43 -3.93 5.34 -11.42
N GLY A 44 -5.20 5.08 -11.06
CA GLY A 44 -5.86 5.72 -9.92
C GLY A 44 -6.82 4.83 -9.15
N PRO A 45 -6.34 3.76 -8.46
CA PRO A 45 -7.19 2.87 -7.72
C PRO A 45 -7.65 3.44 -6.37
N ALA A 46 -8.78 2.90 -5.87
CA ALA A 46 -9.10 2.98 -4.44
C ALA A 46 -8.23 2.00 -3.65
N ILE A 47 -7.83 2.41 -2.45
CA ILE A 47 -7.12 1.61 -1.46
C ILE A 47 -7.88 1.62 -0.13
N ASP A 48 -7.47 0.78 0.83
CA ASP A 48 -8.20 0.58 2.09
C ASP A 48 -8.48 1.87 2.86
N ASP A 49 -7.51 2.79 2.91
CA ASP A 49 -7.65 4.06 3.65
C ASP A 49 -7.90 5.29 2.76
N GLY A 50 -8.07 5.10 1.46
CA GLY A 50 -8.24 6.25 0.56
C GLY A 50 -8.16 5.89 -0.92
N PHE A 51 -7.47 6.71 -1.66
CA PHE A 51 -7.18 6.54 -3.07
C PHE A 51 -5.85 7.20 -3.42
N TYR A 52 -5.32 6.87 -4.57
CA TYR A 52 -4.25 7.65 -5.18
C TYR A 52 -4.47 7.78 -6.68
N TYR A 53 -3.70 8.64 -7.31
CA TYR A 53 -3.56 8.69 -8.76
C TYR A 53 -2.12 9.02 -9.14
N ASP A 54 -1.59 8.31 -10.14
CA ASP A 54 -0.24 8.48 -10.66
C ASP A 54 -0.27 9.35 -11.91
N PHE A 55 0.58 10.37 -11.91
CA PHE A 55 0.67 11.38 -12.96
C PHE A 55 2.09 11.50 -13.48
N ASP A 56 2.22 11.67 -14.79
CA ASP A 56 3.45 12.10 -15.42
C ASP A 56 3.33 13.58 -15.77
N ARG A 57 3.96 14.40 -14.94
CA ARG A 57 4.06 15.86 -15.12
C ARG A 57 5.50 16.30 -14.98
N GLU A 58 6.00 17.11 -15.90
CA GLU A 58 7.31 17.71 -15.80
C GLU A 58 7.37 18.62 -14.56
N GLY A 59 8.39 18.43 -13.72
CA GLY A 59 8.53 19.12 -12.44
C GLY A 59 7.66 18.58 -11.29
N GLY A 60 6.78 17.59 -11.53
CA GLY A 60 5.93 16.98 -10.50
C GLY A 60 4.86 17.94 -9.95
N PHE A 61 4.43 17.72 -8.72
CA PHE A 61 3.46 18.55 -7.98
C PHE A 61 4.06 19.02 -6.67
N THR A 62 3.61 20.19 -6.20
CA THR A 62 3.99 20.77 -4.93
C THR A 62 2.83 20.72 -3.91
N PRO A 63 3.09 20.91 -2.59
CA PRO A 63 2.01 21.03 -1.61
C PRO A 63 0.97 22.11 -1.93
N GLU A 64 1.40 23.23 -2.52
CA GLU A 64 0.52 24.32 -2.95
C GLU A 64 -0.39 23.89 -4.11
N ASP A 65 0.07 22.96 -4.96
CA ASP A 65 -0.76 22.41 -6.02
C ASP A 65 -1.89 21.55 -5.46
N LEU A 66 -1.70 20.86 -4.33
CA LEU A 66 -2.77 20.08 -3.67
C LEU A 66 -3.95 20.98 -3.28
N GLU A 67 -3.70 22.19 -2.76
CA GLU A 67 -4.75 23.13 -2.40
C GLU A 67 -5.56 23.58 -3.63
N LYS A 68 -4.86 23.87 -4.74
CA LYS A 68 -5.51 24.24 -6.02
C LYS A 68 -6.34 23.08 -6.57
N LEU A 69 -5.81 21.87 -6.52
CA LEU A 69 -6.49 20.66 -6.96
C LEU A 69 -7.73 20.38 -6.10
N GLU A 70 -7.65 20.51 -4.77
CA GLU A 70 -8.83 20.37 -3.90
C GLU A 70 -9.92 21.42 -4.23
N ALA A 71 -9.51 22.64 -4.52
CA ALA A 71 -10.46 23.70 -4.92
C ALA A 71 -11.15 23.35 -6.24
N GLU A 72 -10.43 22.82 -7.22
CA GLU A 72 -11.00 22.40 -8.51
C GLU A 72 -11.87 21.13 -8.36
N MET A 73 -11.44 20.14 -7.58
CA MET A 73 -12.25 18.97 -7.22
C MET A 73 -13.59 19.38 -6.61
N LYS A 74 -13.61 20.37 -5.70
CA LYS A 74 -14.85 20.90 -5.11
C LYS A 74 -15.78 21.51 -6.16
N LYS A 75 -15.26 22.15 -7.22
CA LYS A 75 -16.07 22.66 -8.33
C LYS A 75 -16.69 21.51 -9.13
N ILE A 76 -15.88 20.51 -9.53
CA ILE A 76 -16.33 19.32 -10.26
C ILE A 76 -17.44 18.60 -9.50
N ILE A 77 -17.27 18.43 -8.17
CA ILE A 77 -18.29 17.81 -7.32
C ILE A 77 -19.59 18.63 -7.31
N LYS A 78 -19.51 19.96 -7.27
CA LYS A 78 -20.70 20.84 -7.32
C LYS A 78 -21.42 20.79 -8.67
N GLU A 79 -20.72 20.55 -9.76
CA GLU A 79 -21.28 20.36 -11.10
C GLU A 79 -22.22 19.15 -11.17
N ASN A 80 -22.09 18.20 -10.24
CA ASN A 80 -22.92 17.00 -10.15
C ASN A 80 -22.94 16.19 -11.45
N ILE A 81 -21.76 15.91 -11.99
CA ILE A 81 -21.57 15.25 -13.28
C ILE A 81 -21.94 13.75 -13.15
N PRO A 82 -22.76 13.20 -14.06
CA PRO A 82 -23.01 11.77 -14.10
C PRO A 82 -21.77 11.01 -14.62
N LEU A 83 -21.48 9.85 -14.03
CA LEU A 83 -20.50 8.93 -14.55
C LEU A 83 -21.20 7.97 -15.52
N LYS A 84 -20.72 7.91 -16.77
CA LYS A 84 -21.29 7.09 -17.83
C LYS A 84 -20.25 6.06 -18.27
N PRO A 85 -20.47 4.78 -17.98
CA PRO A 85 -19.63 3.72 -18.51
C PRO A 85 -19.92 3.49 -20.00
N PHE A 86 -18.90 3.05 -20.72
CA PHE A 86 -19.01 2.52 -22.08
C PHE A 86 -17.86 1.57 -22.37
N VAL A 87 -18.03 0.73 -23.36
CA VAL A 87 -17.06 -0.31 -23.77
C VAL A 87 -16.66 -0.05 -25.21
N LEU A 88 -15.38 -0.26 -25.52
CA LEU A 88 -14.86 -0.17 -26.87
C LEU A 88 -14.08 -1.45 -27.23
N PRO A 89 -14.07 -1.83 -28.53
CA PRO A 89 -13.10 -2.76 -29.06
C PRO A 89 -11.67 -2.25 -28.85
N ARG A 90 -10.71 -3.16 -28.72
CA ARG A 90 -9.30 -2.83 -28.41
C ARG A 90 -8.72 -1.76 -29.32
N ASP A 91 -8.87 -1.90 -30.63
CA ASP A 91 -8.31 -0.97 -31.60
C ASP A 91 -8.89 0.45 -31.45
N GLU A 92 -10.19 0.54 -31.18
CA GLU A 92 -10.87 1.81 -30.93
C GLU A 92 -10.46 2.43 -29.58
N ALA A 93 -10.29 1.58 -28.57
CA ALA A 93 -9.83 1.99 -27.24
C ALA A 93 -8.40 2.55 -27.28
N ILE A 94 -7.49 1.90 -27.98
CA ILE A 94 -6.12 2.36 -28.21
C ILE A 94 -6.14 3.70 -28.95
N LYS A 95 -6.90 3.79 -30.04
CA LYS A 95 -7.02 5.02 -30.84
C LYS A 95 -7.55 6.19 -30.01
N LEU A 96 -8.57 5.95 -29.20
CA LEU A 96 -9.13 6.97 -28.29
C LEU A 96 -8.06 7.51 -27.31
N MET A 97 -7.27 6.61 -26.72
CA MET A 97 -6.24 7.02 -25.76
C MET A 97 -5.05 7.69 -26.45
N GLN A 98 -4.71 7.30 -27.67
CA GLN A 98 -3.70 7.98 -28.49
C GLN A 98 -4.15 9.41 -28.86
N GLU A 99 -5.40 9.59 -29.28
CA GLU A 99 -5.97 10.90 -29.59
C GLU A 99 -6.02 11.82 -28.37
N LYS A 100 -6.25 11.25 -27.18
CA LYS A 100 -6.21 11.98 -25.89
C LYS A 100 -4.78 12.22 -25.39
N GLY A 101 -3.76 11.61 -26.02
CA GLY A 101 -2.35 11.73 -25.63
C GLY A 101 -2.03 11.05 -24.29
N GLU A 102 -2.63 9.92 -23.98
CA GLU A 102 -2.46 9.17 -22.73
C GLU A 102 -1.67 7.86 -22.96
N PRO A 103 -0.32 7.93 -23.09
CA PRO A 103 0.50 6.77 -23.47
C PRO A 103 0.44 5.63 -22.45
N TYR A 104 0.36 5.93 -21.15
CA TYR A 104 0.26 4.89 -20.11
C TYR A 104 -1.05 4.11 -20.20
N LYS A 105 -2.14 4.74 -20.65
CA LYS A 105 -3.42 4.07 -20.87
C LYS A 105 -3.37 3.18 -22.11
N VAL A 106 -2.66 3.58 -23.15
CA VAL A 106 -2.39 2.74 -24.33
C VAL A 106 -1.63 1.47 -23.91
N GLU A 107 -0.53 1.64 -23.18
CA GLU A 107 0.28 0.53 -22.68
C GLU A 107 -0.52 -0.43 -21.77
N LEU A 108 -1.42 0.10 -20.92
CA LEU A 108 -2.30 -0.73 -20.11
C LEU A 108 -3.28 -1.54 -20.96
N ILE A 109 -3.85 -0.96 -22.01
CA ILE A 109 -4.77 -1.66 -22.91
C ILE A 109 -4.05 -2.77 -23.69
N GLU A 110 -2.82 -2.52 -24.14
CA GLU A 110 -2.01 -3.49 -24.88
C GLU A 110 -1.66 -4.72 -24.02
N ASP A 111 -1.49 -4.54 -22.72
CA ASP A 111 -1.16 -5.62 -21.79
C ASP A 111 -2.38 -6.44 -21.32
N LEU A 112 -3.60 -5.97 -21.53
CA LEU A 112 -4.79 -6.74 -21.17
C LEU A 112 -4.88 -8.02 -22.04
N PRO A 113 -5.39 -9.14 -21.48
CA PRO A 113 -5.71 -10.34 -22.26
C PRO A 113 -6.62 -10.02 -23.45
N GLU A 114 -6.50 -10.77 -24.58
CA GLU A 114 -7.27 -10.50 -25.79
C GLU A 114 -8.79 -10.55 -25.57
N GLU A 115 -9.25 -11.39 -24.65
CA GLU A 115 -10.66 -11.60 -24.31
C GLU A 115 -11.20 -10.57 -23.29
N GLU A 116 -10.32 -9.70 -22.74
CA GLU A 116 -10.73 -8.76 -21.71
C GLU A 116 -11.57 -7.61 -22.28
N THR A 117 -12.65 -7.30 -21.59
CA THR A 117 -13.55 -6.19 -21.94
C THR A 117 -12.91 -4.85 -21.55
N ILE A 118 -12.67 -3.98 -22.53
CA ILE A 118 -12.06 -2.67 -22.30
C ILE A 118 -13.15 -1.65 -22.03
N SER A 119 -13.25 -1.22 -20.78
CA SER A 119 -14.25 -0.29 -20.31
C SER A 119 -13.67 1.07 -19.95
N PHE A 120 -14.49 2.08 -20.12
CA PHE A 120 -14.21 3.48 -19.82
C PHE A 120 -15.33 4.08 -19.00
N TYR A 121 -15.00 5.12 -18.27
CA TYR A 121 -16.01 5.99 -17.64
C TYR A 121 -15.83 7.43 -18.11
N GLN A 122 -16.90 7.97 -18.64
CA GLN A 122 -17.00 9.37 -19.02
C GLN A 122 -17.61 10.21 -17.89
N GLN A 123 -16.94 11.29 -17.51
CA GLN A 123 -17.32 12.24 -16.48
C GLN A 123 -17.32 13.65 -17.08
N GLY A 124 -18.40 14.04 -17.75
CA GLY A 124 -18.49 15.27 -18.54
C GLY A 124 -17.55 15.22 -19.75
N ASP A 125 -16.60 16.13 -19.78
CA ASP A 125 -15.53 16.22 -20.78
C ASP A 125 -14.33 15.29 -20.52
N PHE A 126 -14.24 14.72 -19.32
CA PHE A 126 -13.20 13.80 -18.90
C PHE A 126 -13.59 12.35 -19.19
N THR A 127 -12.64 11.55 -19.65
CA THR A 127 -12.81 10.11 -19.91
C THR A 127 -11.58 9.37 -19.43
N ASP A 128 -11.76 8.29 -18.68
CA ASP A 128 -10.66 7.45 -18.21
C ASP A 128 -10.91 5.97 -18.48
N LEU A 129 -9.82 5.23 -18.76
CA LEU A 129 -9.79 3.78 -18.82
C LEU A 129 -9.98 3.22 -17.41
N CYS A 130 -11.02 2.45 -17.18
CA CYS A 130 -11.36 1.99 -15.84
C CYS A 130 -12.31 0.80 -15.84
N ALA A 131 -12.04 -0.18 -14.97
CA ALA A 131 -12.91 -1.33 -14.76
C ALA A 131 -14.04 -1.08 -13.73
N GLY A 132 -14.16 0.13 -13.17
CA GLY A 132 -15.18 0.47 -12.19
C GLY A 132 -15.09 -0.33 -10.87
N PRO A 133 -16.19 -0.42 -10.10
CA PRO A 133 -17.41 0.39 -10.22
C PRO A 133 -17.23 1.82 -9.70
N HIS A 134 -18.16 2.69 -10.04
CA HIS A 134 -18.23 4.09 -9.57
C HIS A 134 -19.59 4.42 -8.98
N ILE A 135 -19.66 5.48 -8.17
CA ILE A 135 -20.95 6.07 -7.79
C ILE A 135 -21.54 6.80 -8.98
N MET A 136 -22.86 6.99 -8.98
CA MET A 136 -23.62 7.51 -10.13
C MET A 136 -23.24 8.95 -10.53
N TYR A 137 -22.85 9.79 -9.57
CA TYR A 137 -22.62 11.22 -9.77
C TYR A 137 -21.46 11.71 -8.91
N THR A 138 -20.68 12.67 -9.41
CA THR A 138 -19.56 13.27 -8.67
C THR A 138 -19.96 13.90 -7.34
N LYS A 139 -21.19 14.37 -7.20
CA LYS A 139 -21.73 14.93 -5.94
C LYS A 139 -21.79 13.93 -4.78
N GLY A 140 -21.71 12.64 -5.06
CA GLY A 140 -21.63 11.60 -4.03
C GLY A 140 -20.29 11.61 -3.27
N VAL A 141 -19.24 12.22 -3.80
CA VAL A 141 -17.97 12.46 -3.08
C VAL A 141 -18.16 13.67 -2.15
N LYS A 142 -18.73 13.42 -0.96
CA LYS A 142 -19.15 14.51 -0.05
C LYS A 142 -18.01 15.09 0.79
N ALA A 143 -17.08 14.23 1.20
CA ALA A 143 -15.98 14.59 2.08
C ALA A 143 -14.68 13.93 1.58
N PHE A 144 -13.69 14.74 1.26
CA PHE A 144 -12.39 14.25 0.77
C PHE A 144 -11.28 15.20 1.22
N LYS A 145 -10.04 14.67 1.22
CA LYS A 145 -8.81 15.42 1.46
C LYS A 145 -7.68 14.82 0.64
N LEU A 146 -6.87 15.65 0.00
CA LEU A 146 -5.58 15.22 -0.54
C LEU A 146 -4.55 15.24 0.59
N THR A 147 -3.80 14.16 0.76
CA THR A 147 -3.00 13.95 1.98
C THR A 147 -1.51 14.10 1.76
N SER A 148 -1.00 13.63 0.62
CA SER A 148 0.44 13.67 0.36
C SER A 148 0.78 13.48 -1.11
N ILE A 149 2.04 13.79 -1.43
CA ILE A 149 2.67 13.56 -2.73
C ILE A 149 3.87 12.65 -2.51
N ALA A 150 4.06 11.68 -3.39
CA ALA A 150 5.22 10.80 -3.39
C ALA A 150 5.68 10.48 -4.83
N GLY A 151 6.95 10.11 -4.98
CA GLY A 151 7.44 9.48 -6.21
C GLY A 151 6.98 8.02 -6.27
N ALA A 152 6.58 7.56 -7.46
CA ALA A 152 6.25 6.17 -7.71
C ALA A 152 6.77 5.75 -9.08
N TYR A 153 7.58 4.70 -9.14
CA TYR A 153 8.04 4.19 -10.42
C TYR A 153 6.90 3.50 -11.17
N TRP A 154 6.78 3.78 -12.47
CA TRP A 154 5.81 3.10 -13.31
C TRP A 154 5.96 1.59 -13.20
N ARG A 155 4.86 0.88 -12.93
CA ARG A 155 4.82 -0.58 -12.70
C ARG A 155 5.76 -1.07 -11.58
N GLY A 156 6.10 -0.20 -10.63
CA GLY A 156 6.94 -0.56 -9.47
C GLY A 156 8.40 -0.85 -9.79
N SER A 157 8.85 -0.63 -11.02
CA SER A 157 10.24 -0.89 -11.43
C SER A 157 11.04 0.41 -11.48
N GLU A 158 12.15 0.47 -10.76
CA GLU A 158 13.09 1.61 -10.77
C GLU A 158 13.77 1.86 -12.13
N LYS A 159 13.65 0.91 -13.07
CA LYS A 159 14.11 1.07 -14.46
C LYS A 159 13.15 1.93 -15.29
N ASN A 160 11.91 2.07 -14.84
CA ASN A 160 10.88 2.85 -15.51
C ASN A 160 10.87 4.30 -15.02
N LYS A 161 10.13 5.15 -15.71
CA LYS A 161 9.99 6.56 -15.34
C LYS A 161 9.36 6.69 -13.96
N MET A 162 9.92 7.59 -13.15
CA MET A 162 9.33 7.99 -11.89
C MET A 162 8.18 8.96 -12.16
N LEU A 163 6.99 8.57 -11.73
CA LEU A 163 5.76 9.35 -11.76
C LEU A 163 5.55 10.06 -10.43
N THR A 164 4.64 11.03 -10.42
CA THR A 164 4.20 11.66 -9.19
C THR A 164 2.87 11.07 -8.76
N ARG A 165 2.84 10.46 -7.59
CA ARG A 165 1.64 9.91 -6.96
C ARG A 165 1.04 10.92 -6.00
N ILE A 166 -0.24 11.26 -6.20
CA ILE A 166 -1.02 12.06 -5.25
C ILE A 166 -1.93 11.13 -4.48
N TYR A 167 -1.80 11.14 -3.15
CA TYR A 167 -2.69 10.41 -2.25
C TYR A 167 -3.83 11.30 -1.76
N GLY A 168 -4.98 10.69 -1.59
CA GLY A 168 -6.14 11.31 -0.97
C GLY A 168 -6.99 10.30 -0.22
N THR A 169 -7.93 10.80 0.54
CA THR A 169 -8.95 9.99 1.20
C THR A 169 -10.33 10.60 0.97
N ALA A 170 -11.37 9.75 1.02
CA ALA A 170 -12.74 10.20 0.93
C ALA A 170 -13.64 9.36 1.82
N PHE A 171 -14.69 10.01 2.36
CA PHE A 171 -15.66 9.43 3.28
C PHE A 171 -17.08 9.83 2.90
N ALA A 172 -18.08 9.09 3.38
CA ALA A 172 -19.49 9.35 3.09
C ALA A 172 -19.99 10.67 3.72
N ASN A 173 -19.36 11.14 4.80
CA ASN A 173 -19.71 12.38 5.50
C ASN A 173 -18.45 13.08 6.04
N LYS A 174 -18.62 14.32 6.49
CA LYS A 174 -17.52 15.15 6.99
C LYS A 174 -16.99 14.70 8.35
N GLU A 175 -17.86 14.20 9.21
CA GLU A 175 -17.50 13.77 10.56
C GLU A 175 -16.48 12.62 10.51
N ASP A 176 -16.72 11.62 9.67
CA ASP A 176 -15.79 10.49 9.48
C ASP A 176 -14.44 10.97 8.91
N LEU A 177 -14.46 11.93 7.99
CA LEU A 177 -13.23 12.53 7.46
C LEU A 177 -12.45 13.27 8.57
N GLU A 178 -13.12 14.08 9.38
CA GLU A 178 -12.49 14.83 10.47
C GLU A 178 -11.91 13.89 11.53
N ASN A 179 -12.64 12.84 11.90
CA ASN A 179 -12.18 11.80 12.82
C ASN A 179 -10.92 11.10 12.27
N TYR A 180 -10.93 10.75 10.99
CA TYR A 180 -9.77 10.12 10.33
C TYR A 180 -8.55 11.05 10.29
N LEU A 181 -8.72 12.32 9.94
CA LEU A 181 -7.64 13.30 9.93
C LEU A 181 -7.07 13.53 11.34
N THR A 182 -7.94 13.60 12.35
CA THR A 182 -7.53 13.70 13.76
C THR A 182 -6.74 12.47 14.19
N MET A 183 -7.19 11.26 13.82
CA MET A 183 -6.45 10.02 14.07
C MET A 183 -5.05 10.04 13.43
N LEU A 184 -4.92 10.54 12.20
CA LEU A 184 -3.62 10.66 11.51
C LEU A 184 -2.69 11.65 12.22
N GLU A 185 -3.22 12.78 12.70
CA GLU A 185 -2.42 13.75 13.46
C GLU A 185 -1.94 13.17 14.80
N GLU A 186 -2.82 12.47 15.51
CA GLU A 186 -2.46 11.79 16.74
C GLU A 186 -1.44 10.66 16.50
N ALA A 187 -1.58 9.91 15.38
CA ALA A 187 -0.60 8.91 14.99
C ALA A 187 0.79 9.52 14.74
N LYS A 188 0.86 10.68 14.08
CA LYS A 188 2.13 11.41 13.88
C LYS A 188 2.77 11.85 15.20
N LYS A 189 1.97 12.29 16.18
CA LYS A 189 2.47 12.64 17.52
C LYS A 189 3.04 11.43 18.26
N ARG A 190 2.49 10.24 18.01
CA ARG A 190 2.88 8.97 18.63
C ARG A 190 3.90 8.17 17.82
N ASP A 191 4.50 8.75 16.78
CA ASP A 191 5.54 8.07 16.00
C ASP A 191 6.70 7.64 16.92
N HIS A 192 6.92 6.33 17.00
CA HIS A 192 7.93 5.73 17.87
C HIS A 192 9.35 6.23 17.57
N ARG A 193 9.65 6.61 16.32
CA ARG A 193 10.96 7.15 15.93
C ARG A 193 11.19 8.53 16.54
N LYS A 194 10.15 9.37 16.54
CA LYS A 194 10.16 10.69 17.18
C LYS A 194 10.23 10.55 18.68
N LEU A 195 9.30 9.82 19.29
CA LEU A 195 9.24 9.62 20.73
C LEU A 195 10.49 8.92 21.26
N GLY A 196 10.99 7.90 20.56
CA GLY A 196 12.18 7.18 20.94
C GLY A 196 13.42 8.09 21.03
N LYS A 197 13.56 9.00 20.07
CA LYS A 197 14.64 10.02 20.09
C LYS A 197 14.45 11.04 21.20
N GLU A 198 13.24 11.62 21.32
CA GLU A 198 12.92 12.65 22.33
C GLU A 198 13.08 12.13 23.76
N LEU A 199 12.67 10.89 24.01
CA LEU A 199 12.76 10.25 25.33
C LEU A 199 14.12 9.61 25.61
N GLY A 200 15.02 9.54 24.63
CA GLY A 200 16.33 8.91 24.75
C GLY A 200 16.21 7.39 24.95
N LEU A 201 15.36 6.72 24.17
CA LEU A 201 15.15 5.26 24.29
C LEU A 201 16.12 4.46 23.42
N PHE A 202 16.45 4.97 22.25
CA PHE A 202 17.39 4.34 21.32
C PHE A 202 18.03 5.39 20.40
N MET A 203 19.09 4.98 19.74
CA MET A 203 19.76 5.76 18.71
C MET A 203 20.15 4.88 17.53
N PHE A 204 20.50 5.51 16.42
CA PHE A 204 21.10 4.86 15.24
C PHE A 204 22.49 5.42 15.03
N THR A 205 23.41 4.59 14.57
CA THR A 205 24.80 4.95 14.27
C THR A 205 25.18 4.46 12.87
N GLU A 206 26.30 4.95 12.35
CA GLU A 206 26.83 4.54 11.04
C GLU A 206 27.32 3.10 11.04
N GLU A 207 27.71 2.56 12.20
CA GLU A 207 28.17 1.19 12.36
C GLU A 207 27.06 0.14 12.26
N GLY A 208 25.80 0.57 12.43
CA GLY A 208 24.64 -0.30 12.36
C GLY A 208 23.46 0.34 11.64
N PRO A 209 23.55 0.61 10.32
CA PRO A 209 22.48 1.27 9.59
C PRO A 209 21.20 0.42 9.65
N GLY A 210 20.11 1.02 10.14
CA GLY A 210 18.82 0.33 10.31
C GLY A 210 18.68 -0.46 11.62
N PHE A 211 19.75 -0.65 12.42
CA PHE A 211 19.70 -1.37 13.70
C PHE A 211 19.66 -0.37 14.87
N PRO A 212 18.63 -0.44 15.74
CA PRO A 212 18.55 0.45 16.90
C PRO A 212 19.51 0.02 18.02
N PHE A 213 20.26 0.97 18.53
CA PHE A 213 21.07 0.83 19.75
C PHE A 213 20.21 1.29 20.93
N PHE A 214 19.77 0.39 21.79
CA PHE A 214 18.96 0.73 22.94
C PHE A 214 19.78 1.41 24.04
N LEU A 215 19.32 2.56 24.47
CA LEU A 215 19.86 3.31 25.61
C LEU A 215 19.27 2.81 26.94
N PRO A 216 19.80 3.21 28.10
CA PRO A 216 19.35 2.68 29.40
C PRO A 216 17.84 2.74 29.63
N LYS A 217 17.19 3.87 29.31
CA LYS A 217 15.74 4.00 29.40
C LYS A 217 14.99 3.05 28.44
N GLY A 218 15.52 2.90 27.22
CA GLY A 218 14.99 1.98 26.24
C GLY A 218 15.10 0.53 26.68
N MET A 219 16.23 0.15 27.31
CA MET A 219 16.39 -1.18 27.90
C MET A 219 15.44 -1.43 29.06
N THR A 220 15.17 -0.43 29.90
CA THR A 220 14.17 -0.56 30.98
C THR A 220 12.79 -0.86 30.37
N LEU A 221 12.35 -0.07 29.37
CA LEU A 221 11.09 -0.29 28.67
C LEU A 221 11.02 -1.68 28.02
N LYS A 222 12.07 -2.07 27.29
CA LYS A 222 12.16 -3.36 26.61
C LYS A 222 12.05 -4.52 27.59
N ASN A 223 12.81 -4.48 28.68
CA ASN A 223 12.79 -5.54 29.69
C ASN A 223 11.42 -5.63 30.39
N THR A 224 10.79 -4.50 30.72
CA THR A 224 9.44 -4.48 31.30
C THR A 224 8.42 -5.18 30.39
N LEU A 225 8.47 -4.95 29.07
CA LEU A 225 7.60 -5.62 28.11
C LEU A 225 7.92 -7.12 28.00
N ILE A 226 9.21 -7.49 27.98
CA ILE A 226 9.62 -8.89 27.93
C ILE A 226 9.20 -9.65 29.21
N ASP A 227 9.36 -9.04 30.37
CA ASP A 227 8.98 -9.67 31.65
C ASP A 227 7.47 -9.88 31.73
N TYR A 228 6.67 -8.89 31.29
CA TYR A 228 5.22 -9.03 31.18
C TYR A 228 4.81 -10.15 30.20
N TRP A 229 5.48 -10.23 29.04
CA TRP A 229 5.28 -11.31 28.07
C TRP A 229 5.61 -12.68 28.66
N ARG A 230 6.75 -12.81 29.38
CA ARG A 230 7.16 -14.04 30.07
C ARG A 230 6.15 -14.45 31.13
N GLU A 231 5.66 -13.51 31.94
CA GLU A 231 4.64 -13.79 32.96
C GLU A 231 3.39 -14.44 32.36
N ILE A 232 2.88 -13.89 31.24
CA ILE A 232 1.72 -14.45 30.56
C ILE A 232 2.00 -15.86 30.04
N HIS A 233 3.13 -16.05 29.35
CA HIS A 233 3.48 -17.34 28.75
C HIS A 233 3.73 -18.43 29.78
N LEU A 234 4.38 -18.10 30.88
CA LEU A 234 4.57 -19.03 31.99
C LEU A 234 3.23 -19.48 32.62
N ARG A 235 2.27 -18.57 32.75
CA ARG A 235 0.93 -18.86 33.23
C ARG A 235 0.17 -19.82 32.31
N GLU A 236 0.41 -19.73 31.02
CA GLU A 236 -0.19 -20.60 30.00
C GLU A 236 0.67 -21.86 29.70
N ASN A 237 1.64 -22.18 30.56
CA ASN A 237 2.54 -23.34 30.45
C ASN A 237 3.41 -23.36 29.20
N TYR A 238 3.73 -22.22 28.61
CA TYR A 238 4.73 -22.14 27.54
C TYR A 238 6.15 -22.24 28.14
N GLN A 239 7.05 -22.88 27.40
CA GLN A 239 8.46 -22.99 27.76
C GLN A 239 9.30 -22.08 26.86
N GLU A 240 10.15 -21.26 27.48
CA GLU A 240 11.07 -20.39 26.74
C GLU A 240 12.30 -21.20 26.28
N VAL A 241 12.61 -21.12 24.98
CA VAL A 241 13.81 -21.71 24.40
C VAL A 241 14.63 -20.64 23.70
N SER A 242 15.95 -20.82 23.67
CA SER A 242 16.86 -19.96 22.90
C SER A 242 17.62 -20.78 21.89
N THR A 243 17.66 -20.31 20.65
CA THR A 243 18.36 -20.97 19.54
C THR A 243 19.49 -20.08 19.02
N PRO A 244 20.56 -20.67 18.42
CA PRO A 244 21.66 -19.90 17.86
C PRO A 244 21.19 -18.86 16.84
N VAL A 245 21.91 -17.74 16.76
CA VAL A 245 21.61 -16.67 15.79
C VAL A 245 22.07 -17.08 14.38
N ILE A 246 23.18 -17.80 14.29
CA ILE A 246 23.78 -18.30 13.04
C ILE A 246 23.58 -19.81 12.99
N LEU A 247 23.02 -20.30 11.88
CA LEU A 247 22.72 -21.72 11.67
C LEU A 247 23.15 -22.13 10.25
N SER A 248 23.51 -23.43 10.10
CA SER A 248 24.01 -23.96 8.84
C SER A 248 22.95 -23.95 7.73
N ARG A 249 23.42 -23.88 6.50
CA ARG A 249 22.62 -23.92 5.28
C ARG A 249 21.62 -25.07 5.24
N LYS A 250 22.01 -26.25 5.74
CA LYS A 250 21.16 -27.46 5.75
C LYS A 250 19.78 -27.22 6.37
N LEU A 251 19.72 -26.45 7.47
CA LEU A 251 18.42 -26.11 8.10
C LEU A 251 17.56 -25.24 7.18
N TRP A 252 18.17 -24.31 6.49
CA TRP A 252 17.49 -23.37 5.60
C TRP A 252 17.00 -24.03 4.32
N GLU A 253 17.73 -25.04 3.81
CA GLU A 253 17.27 -25.88 2.71
C GLU A 253 16.07 -26.74 3.13
N THR A 254 16.17 -27.41 4.29
CA THR A 254 15.08 -28.24 4.81
C THR A 254 13.77 -27.43 5.03
N SER A 255 13.89 -26.19 5.44
CA SER A 255 12.75 -25.30 5.68
C SER A 255 12.31 -24.48 4.44
N GLY A 256 12.97 -24.64 3.29
CA GLY A 256 12.69 -23.91 2.04
C GLY A 256 13.15 -22.44 2.00
N HIS A 257 13.73 -21.94 3.09
CA HIS A 257 14.16 -20.53 3.15
C HIS A 257 15.32 -20.26 2.21
N TRP A 258 16.22 -21.22 1.99
CA TRP A 258 17.36 -21.05 1.10
C TRP A 258 16.94 -20.84 -0.34
N ASP A 259 15.93 -21.54 -0.81
CA ASP A 259 15.47 -21.48 -2.20
C ASP A 259 14.63 -20.22 -2.46
N HIS A 260 13.86 -19.76 -1.47
CA HIS A 260 12.89 -18.66 -1.66
C HIS A 260 13.35 -17.30 -1.15
N TYR A 261 14.31 -17.26 -0.19
CA TYR A 261 14.67 -16.02 0.53
C TYR A 261 16.17 -15.76 0.61
N LYS A 262 17.03 -16.56 -0.05
CA LYS A 262 18.49 -16.44 0.03
C LYS A 262 18.99 -15.02 -0.19
N ASP A 263 18.46 -14.34 -1.19
CA ASP A 263 18.87 -12.96 -1.55
C ASP A 263 18.56 -11.92 -0.46
N ASN A 264 17.66 -12.26 0.46
CA ASN A 264 17.27 -11.43 1.60
C ASN A 264 17.86 -11.93 2.94
N MET A 265 18.78 -12.90 2.91
CA MET A 265 19.44 -13.44 4.09
C MET A 265 20.90 -12.97 4.18
N TYR A 266 21.36 -12.66 5.39
CA TYR A 266 22.78 -12.46 5.65
C TYR A 266 23.47 -13.81 5.73
N THR A 267 24.31 -14.10 4.74
CA THR A 267 25.05 -15.38 4.66
C THR A 267 26.53 -15.18 4.92
N THR A 268 27.20 -16.22 5.41
CA THR A 268 28.65 -16.29 5.62
C THR A 268 29.14 -17.69 5.38
N VAL A 269 30.45 -17.85 5.17
CA VAL A 269 31.11 -19.15 5.03
C VAL A 269 32.05 -19.34 6.23
N ILE A 270 31.93 -20.46 6.93
CA ILE A 270 32.76 -20.86 8.06
C ILE A 270 33.24 -22.28 7.78
N ASP A 271 34.57 -22.52 7.78
CA ASP A 271 35.17 -23.82 7.52
C ASP A 271 34.65 -24.49 6.23
N GLU A 272 34.55 -23.73 5.16
CA GLU A 272 34.05 -24.14 3.84
C GLU A 272 32.57 -24.53 3.80
N GLU A 273 31.82 -24.29 4.87
CA GLU A 273 30.38 -24.51 4.94
C GLU A 273 29.60 -23.19 4.96
N ASP A 274 28.45 -23.15 4.27
CA ASP A 274 27.53 -22.01 4.26
C ASP A 274 26.72 -21.95 5.55
N TYR A 275 26.66 -20.75 6.13
CA TYR A 275 25.83 -20.39 7.27
C TYR A 275 24.99 -19.16 6.95
N ALA A 276 23.88 -18.98 7.66
CA ALA A 276 23.10 -17.76 7.60
C ALA A 276 22.64 -17.29 8.98
N ILE A 277 22.53 -15.97 9.13
CA ILE A 277 21.82 -15.37 10.25
C ILE A 277 20.34 -15.70 10.08
N LYS A 278 19.72 -16.21 11.13
CA LYS A 278 18.34 -16.66 11.08
C LYS A 278 17.39 -15.51 10.71
N PRO A 279 16.66 -15.61 9.58
CA PRO A 279 15.62 -14.63 9.23
C PRO A 279 14.37 -14.84 10.06
N MET A 280 14.17 -16.08 10.56
CA MET A 280 13.03 -16.49 11.39
C MET A 280 13.49 -17.42 12.52
N ASN A 281 12.79 -17.40 13.65
CA ASN A 281 13.08 -18.26 14.80
C ASN A 281 12.55 -19.69 14.63
N CYS A 282 11.43 -19.88 13.89
CA CYS A 282 10.72 -21.15 13.79
C CYS A 282 11.60 -22.33 13.34
N PRO A 283 12.39 -22.24 12.26
CA PRO A 283 13.21 -23.38 11.83
C PRO A 283 14.24 -23.81 12.88
N GLY A 284 14.82 -22.86 13.62
CA GLY A 284 15.76 -23.18 14.71
C GLY A 284 15.09 -23.78 15.95
N GLY A 285 13.80 -23.47 16.19
CA GLY A 285 13.02 -24.02 17.29
C GLY A 285 12.58 -25.47 17.06
N MET A 286 12.38 -25.87 15.80
CA MET A 286 11.91 -27.22 15.47
C MET A 286 12.80 -28.36 15.99
N PRO A 287 14.14 -28.33 15.80
CA PRO A 287 15.00 -29.35 16.36
C PRO A 287 14.88 -29.49 17.88
N VAL A 288 14.74 -28.36 18.59
CA VAL A 288 14.57 -28.40 20.07
C VAL A 288 13.22 -29.02 20.43
N SER A 289 12.15 -28.66 19.74
CA SER A 289 10.81 -29.20 19.98
C SER A 289 10.79 -30.72 19.78
N TYR A 290 11.27 -31.24 18.65
CA TYR A 290 11.21 -32.66 18.35
C TYR A 290 12.12 -33.49 19.22
N THR A 291 13.27 -32.97 19.62
CA THR A 291 14.29 -33.79 20.35
C THR A 291 14.12 -33.70 21.87
N HIS A 292 13.59 -32.61 22.42
CA HIS A 292 13.60 -32.38 23.86
C HIS A 292 12.21 -32.13 24.48
N LEU A 293 11.30 -31.51 23.73
CA LEU A 293 9.97 -31.13 24.27
C LEU A 293 8.88 -32.16 23.90
N ARG A 294 9.01 -32.83 22.76
CA ARG A 294 8.06 -33.82 22.22
C ARG A 294 8.66 -35.15 21.87
N ALA A 295 9.80 -35.48 22.47
CA ALA A 295 10.53 -36.71 22.18
C ALA A 295 9.75 -38.03 22.44
N HIS A 296 8.59 -37.92 23.16
CA HIS A 296 7.71 -39.05 23.47
C HIS A 296 6.44 -39.10 22.62
N GLU A 297 6.19 -38.10 21.78
CA GLU A 297 5.07 -38.16 20.83
C GLU A 297 5.49 -39.02 19.63
N THR A 298 4.78 -40.13 19.42
CA THR A 298 5.01 -41.01 18.27
C THR A 298 4.44 -40.40 17.01
N SER A 299 4.90 -40.84 15.83
CA SER A 299 4.38 -40.43 14.53
C SER A 299 2.88 -40.74 14.30
N GLN A 300 2.22 -41.33 15.30
CA GLN A 300 0.77 -41.59 15.31
C GLN A 300 -0.04 -40.41 15.90
N ASP A 301 0.63 -39.45 16.54
CA ASP A 301 0.01 -38.27 17.18
C ASP A 301 0.10 -37.00 16.28
N LEU A 302 0.57 -37.15 15.05
CA LEU A 302 0.68 -36.08 14.03
C LEU A 302 -0.33 -36.26 12.91
#